data_08939ba5471778b259bb0ae5c13fbc4f
#
_entry.id   08939ba5471778b259bb0ae5c13fbc4f
#
_cell.length_a   1.000
_cell.length_b   1.000
_cell.length_c   1.000
_cell.angle_alpha   90.00
_cell.angle_beta   90.00
_cell.angle_gamma   90.00
#
_symmetry.space_group_name_H-M   'P 1'
#
loop_
_entity.id
_entity.type
_entity.pdbx_description
1 polymer ?
#
loop_
_entity_poly.entity_id
_entity_poly.type
_entity_poly.pdbx_seq_one_letter_code
_entity_poly.pdbx_strand_id
1 'polypeptide(L)'
;GIPIVTQTVNAVNSTKVMRNVMEATLGVDKNAWIPSYAPQTFKQVAKESAAWPVKDGEKTPGKVAVYSTCFINYNEPGIGQDLLKLLAHNEIPYKLVEKDACCGMPKLELGDLESVAKNKDINIPQLVKLAREGYAIVTPIPSCTLMFKQELPLMFPDEEDVQLVKDAMWDPFEYFIARNKDGLLKTDFKVELGKVSYHVPCHLRVQNVGKKTAETLQMIPGTEVNVVERCSGHAGTWGVKKEFHKTAMKIGKPVFKNMASTEPDFISSDCQLAGHHIEQGIEENGMKKSQMAHPISLLAKAYGL
;
A
#
# COMPACT_ATOMS: atom_id res chain seq x y z
N GLY A 1 13.39 -1.88 -14.43
CA GLY A 1 13.16 -0.95 -15.55
C GLY A 1 14.46 -0.54 -16.20
N ILE A 2 14.38 0.01 -17.39
CA ILE A 2 15.54 0.68 -18.02
C ILE A 2 15.38 2.17 -17.70
N PRO A 3 16.27 2.80 -16.89
CA PRO A 3 16.04 4.16 -16.35
C PRO A 3 15.72 5.21 -17.40
N ILE A 4 16.44 5.24 -18.52
CA ILE A 4 16.22 6.21 -19.61
C ILE A 4 14.82 6.03 -20.25
N VAL A 5 14.38 4.78 -20.45
CA VAL A 5 13.06 4.49 -21.01
C VAL A 5 11.96 4.94 -20.07
N THR A 6 12.06 4.64 -18.78
CA THR A 6 11.06 5.05 -17.79
C THR A 6 10.98 6.57 -17.65
N GLN A 7 12.11 7.28 -17.62
CA GLN A 7 12.14 8.74 -17.58
C GLN A 7 11.47 9.35 -18.82
N THR A 8 11.80 8.84 -20.02
CA THR A 8 11.20 9.30 -21.27
C THR A 8 9.68 9.06 -21.28
N VAL A 9 9.23 7.86 -20.89
CA VAL A 9 7.80 7.52 -20.82
C VAL A 9 7.08 8.43 -19.83
N ASN A 10 7.63 8.65 -18.64
CA ASN A 10 7.04 9.55 -17.64
C ASN A 10 6.95 10.99 -18.15
N ALA A 11 8.03 11.50 -18.76
CA ALA A 11 8.05 12.84 -19.33
C ALA A 11 7.00 13.01 -20.44
N VAL A 12 6.88 12.03 -21.33
CA VAL A 12 5.89 12.03 -22.42
C VAL A 12 4.47 11.97 -21.86
N ASN A 13 4.20 11.06 -20.89
CA ASN A 13 2.89 10.88 -20.26
C ASN A 13 2.42 12.12 -19.48
N SER A 14 3.32 12.99 -19.06
CA SER A 14 2.98 14.24 -18.36
C SER A 14 2.63 15.39 -19.31
N THR A 15 2.89 15.26 -20.63
CA THR A 15 2.60 16.31 -21.60
C THR A 15 1.09 16.42 -21.90
N LYS A 16 0.60 17.64 -22.08
CA LYS A 16 -0.81 17.89 -22.47
C LYS A 16 -1.23 17.13 -23.74
N VAL A 17 -0.31 17.01 -24.70
CA VAL A 17 -0.59 16.29 -25.96
C VAL A 17 -0.83 14.82 -25.68
N MET A 18 0.07 14.15 -24.96
CA MET A 18 -0.08 12.74 -24.63
C MET A 18 -1.31 12.50 -23.74
N ARG A 19 -1.60 13.35 -22.76
CA ARG A 19 -2.80 13.26 -21.93
C ARG A 19 -4.09 13.31 -22.77
N ASN A 20 -4.17 14.16 -23.80
CA ASN A 20 -5.29 14.18 -24.72
C ASN A 20 -5.35 12.91 -25.59
N VAL A 21 -4.20 12.36 -26.02
CA VAL A 21 -4.15 11.08 -26.75
C VAL A 21 -4.64 9.94 -25.87
N MET A 22 -4.17 9.86 -24.63
CA MET A 22 -4.63 8.84 -23.65
C MET A 22 -6.14 8.94 -23.38
N GLU A 23 -6.68 10.16 -23.29
CA GLU A 23 -8.13 10.37 -23.11
C GLU A 23 -8.91 9.87 -24.35
N ALA A 24 -8.41 10.13 -25.54
CA ALA A 24 -9.08 9.74 -26.78
C ALA A 24 -8.99 8.23 -27.08
N THR A 25 -7.85 7.59 -26.76
CA THR A 25 -7.56 6.21 -27.14
C THR A 25 -7.79 5.20 -26.01
N LEU A 26 -7.46 5.56 -24.78
CA LEU A 26 -7.53 4.69 -23.62
C LEU A 26 -8.68 5.04 -22.66
N GLY A 27 -9.38 6.16 -22.91
CA GLY A 27 -10.44 6.63 -22.03
C GLY A 27 -9.98 7.08 -20.65
N VAL A 28 -8.68 7.39 -20.47
CA VAL A 28 -8.14 7.94 -19.22
C VAL A 28 -8.32 9.45 -19.23
N ASP A 29 -9.01 10.01 -18.24
CA ASP A 29 -9.22 11.46 -18.14
C ASP A 29 -7.88 12.20 -18.13
N LYS A 30 -7.77 13.24 -18.94
CA LYS A 30 -6.51 14.00 -19.10
C LYS A 30 -6.06 14.71 -17.83
N ASN A 31 -6.97 14.98 -16.90
CA ASN A 31 -6.67 15.64 -15.62
C ASN A 31 -6.44 14.63 -14.50
N ALA A 32 -6.87 13.37 -14.64
CA ALA A 32 -6.69 12.37 -13.60
C ALA A 32 -5.21 12.12 -13.30
N TRP A 33 -4.85 12.07 -12.02
CA TRP A 33 -3.52 11.65 -11.63
C TRP A 33 -3.28 10.19 -12.04
N ILE A 34 -2.11 9.91 -12.59
CA ILE A 34 -1.65 8.55 -12.92
C ILE A 34 -0.24 8.33 -12.35
N PRO A 35 0.06 7.13 -11.86
CA PRO A 35 1.37 6.85 -11.28
C PRO A 35 2.48 6.90 -12.34
N SER A 36 3.62 7.44 -11.95
CA SER A 36 4.85 7.36 -12.74
C SER A 36 5.53 6.02 -12.55
N TYR A 37 6.32 5.59 -13.53
CA TYR A 37 7.17 4.41 -13.40
C TYR A 37 8.48 4.75 -12.70
N ALA A 38 8.91 3.91 -11.76
CA ALA A 38 10.20 4.06 -11.12
C ALA A 38 11.34 3.64 -12.08
N PRO A 39 12.48 4.36 -12.07
CA PRO A 39 13.63 4.00 -12.91
C PRO A 39 14.28 2.67 -12.52
N GLN A 40 14.20 2.30 -11.26
CA GLN A 40 14.61 1.01 -10.72
C GLN A 40 13.44 0.39 -9.95
N THR A 41 13.26 -0.92 -10.09
CA THR A 41 12.21 -1.64 -9.37
C THR A 41 12.59 -1.83 -7.90
N PHE A 42 11.59 -2.01 -7.02
CA PHE A 42 11.84 -2.32 -5.62
C PHE A 42 12.76 -3.55 -5.46
N LYS A 43 12.51 -4.62 -6.23
CA LYS A 43 13.36 -5.82 -6.18
C LYS A 43 14.81 -5.59 -6.60
N GLN A 44 15.07 -4.59 -7.47
CA GLN A 44 16.45 -4.23 -7.85
C GLN A 44 17.20 -3.45 -6.76
N VAL A 45 16.47 -2.67 -5.95
CA VAL A 45 17.07 -1.81 -4.92
C VAL A 45 16.94 -2.36 -3.50
N ALA A 46 16.15 -3.42 -3.31
CA ALA A 46 15.96 -4.06 -2.02
C ALA A 46 17.27 -4.66 -1.52
N LYS A 47 17.56 -4.42 -0.24
CA LYS A 47 18.69 -5.02 0.45
C LYS A 47 18.28 -6.34 1.07
N GLU A 48 19.21 -7.26 1.16
CA GLU A 48 19.02 -8.51 1.90
C GLU A 48 18.94 -8.25 3.41
N SER A 49 18.20 -9.12 4.10
CA SER A 49 18.12 -9.10 5.54
C SER A 49 19.45 -9.52 6.17
N ALA A 50 19.82 -8.84 7.26
CA ALA A 50 20.86 -9.39 8.12
C ALA A 50 20.37 -10.67 8.84
N ALA A 51 21.29 -11.47 9.31
CA ALA A 51 21.00 -12.71 10.04
C ALA A 51 20.67 -12.43 11.51
N TRP A 52 19.51 -11.80 11.77
CA TRP A 52 19.01 -11.66 13.15
C TRP A 52 18.39 -12.96 13.66
N PRO A 53 18.43 -13.21 14.99
CA PRO A 53 17.71 -14.33 15.57
C PRO A 53 16.19 -14.14 15.39
N VAL A 54 15.51 -15.23 15.03
CA VAL A 54 14.04 -15.23 14.96
C VAL A 54 13.46 -15.16 16.37
N LYS A 55 12.64 -14.15 16.61
CA LYS A 55 11.96 -13.96 17.91
C LYS A 55 10.44 -13.98 17.67
N ASP A 56 9.84 -15.16 17.79
CA ASP A 56 8.39 -15.30 17.66
C ASP A 56 7.69 -14.60 18.82
N GLY A 57 6.55 -13.95 18.54
CA GLY A 57 5.61 -13.45 19.53
C GLY A 57 4.55 -14.49 19.86
N GLU A 58 3.60 -14.15 20.73
CA GLU A 58 2.48 -15.03 21.09
C GLU A 58 1.65 -15.43 19.84
N LYS A 59 1.44 -14.44 18.95
CA LYS A 59 0.60 -14.59 17.75
C LYS A 59 1.32 -14.25 16.44
N THR A 60 2.51 -13.65 16.52
CA THR A 60 3.24 -13.17 15.35
C THR A 60 4.49 -13.98 15.06
N PRO A 61 4.65 -14.52 13.84
CA PRO A 61 5.93 -15.06 13.40
C PRO A 61 7.05 -14.02 13.53
N GLY A 62 8.23 -14.45 13.98
CA GLY A 62 9.40 -13.59 14.18
C GLY A 62 10.20 -13.30 12.90
N LYS A 63 9.72 -13.70 11.73
CA LYS A 63 10.33 -13.47 10.43
C LYS A 63 9.28 -13.16 9.37
N VAL A 64 9.62 -12.34 8.38
CA VAL A 64 8.70 -11.79 7.40
C VAL A 64 9.08 -12.15 5.98
N ALA A 65 8.11 -12.57 5.17
CA ALA A 65 8.23 -12.62 3.73
C ALA A 65 7.47 -11.42 3.13
N VAL A 66 8.16 -10.56 2.40
CA VAL A 66 7.56 -9.37 1.79
C VAL A 66 7.11 -9.71 0.37
N TYR A 67 5.80 -9.63 0.15
CA TYR A 67 5.21 -9.68 -1.17
C TYR A 67 5.24 -8.27 -1.77
N SER A 68 6.06 -8.08 -2.82
CA SER A 68 6.44 -6.74 -3.30
C SER A 68 5.30 -5.89 -3.81
N THR A 69 4.24 -6.50 -4.31
CA THR A 69 3.15 -5.88 -5.08
C THR A 69 3.61 -5.23 -6.39
N CYS A 70 2.74 -5.15 -7.39
CA CYS A 70 3.09 -4.50 -8.66
C CYS A 70 3.32 -3.00 -8.48
N PHE A 71 2.51 -2.33 -7.64
CA PHE A 71 2.59 -0.89 -7.43
C PHE A 71 3.92 -0.48 -6.76
N ILE A 72 4.27 -1.14 -5.65
CA ILE A 72 5.54 -0.87 -4.96
C ILE A 72 6.73 -1.22 -5.84
N ASN A 73 6.65 -2.33 -6.56
CA ASN A 73 7.78 -2.76 -7.38
C ASN A 73 8.08 -1.81 -8.54
N TYR A 74 7.04 -1.26 -9.19
CA TYR A 74 7.22 -0.52 -10.45
C TYR A 74 6.96 0.98 -10.36
N ASN A 75 6.26 1.45 -9.33
CA ASN A 75 5.87 2.86 -9.20
C ASN A 75 6.51 3.55 -8.00
N GLU A 76 6.41 2.97 -6.80
CA GLU A 76 6.88 3.60 -5.56
C GLU A 76 7.79 2.68 -4.73
N PRO A 77 8.98 2.32 -5.23
CA PRO A 77 9.91 1.41 -4.54
C PRO A 77 10.39 1.94 -3.18
N GLY A 78 10.32 3.24 -2.94
CA GLY A 78 10.68 3.87 -1.68
C GLY A 78 9.88 3.33 -0.50
N ILE A 79 8.56 3.07 -0.69
CA ILE A 79 7.72 2.49 0.36
C ILE A 79 8.20 1.09 0.75
N GLY A 80 8.57 0.28 -0.24
CA GLY A 80 9.14 -1.05 0.02
C GLY A 80 10.47 -0.97 0.76
N GLN A 81 11.36 -0.04 0.36
CA GLN A 81 12.63 0.19 1.05
C GLN A 81 12.42 0.63 2.50
N ASP A 82 11.44 1.52 2.75
CA ASP A 82 11.11 1.96 4.11
C ASP A 82 10.55 0.81 4.95
N LEU A 83 9.72 -0.08 4.37
CA LEU A 83 9.28 -1.30 5.05
C LEU A 83 10.48 -2.19 5.44
N LEU A 84 11.45 -2.40 4.54
CA LEU A 84 12.65 -3.18 4.86
C LEU A 84 13.50 -2.52 5.96
N LYS A 85 13.63 -1.18 5.94
CA LYS A 85 14.31 -0.44 7.03
C LYS A 85 13.60 -0.62 8.37
N LEU A 86 12.25 -0.59 8.38
CA LEU A 86 11.46 -0.82 9.60
C LEU A 86 11.66 -2.22 10.15
N LEU A 87 11.65 -3.24 9.29
CA LEU A 87 11.94 -4.62 9.69
C LEU A 87 13.37 -4.75 10.24
N ALA A 88 14.34 -4.14 9.54
CA ALA A 88 15.74 -4.13 9.96
C ALA A 88 15.95 -3.42 11.30
N HIS A 89 15.33 -2.24 11.51
CA HIS A 89 15.39 -1.51 12.77
C HIS A 89 14.89 -2.35 13.95
N ASN A 90 13.81 -3.10 13.71
CA ASN A 90 13.23 -3.99 14.71
C ASN A 90 13.88 -5.39 14.78
N GLU A 91 15.01 -5.60 14.09
CA GLU A 91 15.74 -6.87 14.07
C GLU A 91 14.89 -8.07 13.63
N ILE A 92 13.93 -7.82 12.72
CA ILE A 92 13.05 -8.85 12.17
C ILE A 92 13.67 -9.37 10.86
N PRO A 93 14.10 -10.64 10.79
CA PRO A 93 14.61 -11.23 9.55
C PRO A 93 13.54 -11.22 8.47
N TYR A 94 13.93 -10.88 7.25
CA TYR A 94 13.00 -10.84 6.12
C TYR A 94 13.60 -11.41 4.84
N LYS A 95 12.71 -11.80 3.94
CA LYS A 95 13.05 -12.07 2.54
C LYS A 95 11.97 -11.56 1.60
N LEU A 96 12.29 -11.37 0.33
CA LEU A 96 11.30 -11.05 -0.68
C LEU A 96 10.70 -12.33 -1.27
N VAL A 97 9.42 -12.26 -1.66
CA VAL A 97 8.82 -13.29 -2.51
C VAL A 97 9.47 -13.19 -3.90
N GLU A 98 10.05 -14.30 -4.39
CA GLU A 98 10.91 -14.27 -5.58
C GLU A 98 10.12 -14.03 -6.88
N LYS A 99 9.09 -14.81 -7.13
CA LYS A 99 8.34 -14.87 -8.40
C LYS A 99 6.88 -14.45 -8.22
N ASP A 100 6.63 -13.28 -7.59
CA ASP A 100 5.28 -12.77 -7.44
C ASP A 100 4.71 -12.26 -8.78
N ALA A 101 3.48 -12.63 -9.05
CA ALA A 101 2.63 -12.03 -10.08
C ALA A 101 1.75 -10.94 -9.44
N CYS A 102 0.90 -10.27 -10.22
CA CYS A 102 -0.14 -9.39 -9.68
C CYS A 102 -1.07 -10.19 -8.74
N CYS A 103 -1.50 -9.60 -7.63
CA CYS A 103 -2.43 -10.26 -6.70
C CYS A 103 -3.79 -10.62 -7.34
N GLY A 104 -4.16 -9.93 -8.42
CA GLY A 104 -5.41 -10.16 -9.16
C GLY A 104 -6.52 -9.15 -8.84
N MET A 105 -6.40 -8.30 -7.83
CA MET A 105 -7.47 -7.35 -7.44
C MET A 105 -8.01 -6.51 -8.61
N PRO A 106 -7.18 -5.87 -9.48
CA PRO A 106 -7.72 -5.11 -10.61
C PRO A 106 -8.48 -5.98 -11.62
N LYS A 107 -8.17 -7.26 -11.70
CA LYS A 107 -8.87 -8.23 -12.55
C LYS A 107 -10.20 -8.64 -11.95
N LEU A 108 -10.22 -8.86 -10.63
CA LEU A 108 -11.45 -9.15 -9.89
C LEU A 108 -12.45 -8.00 -10.02
N GLU A 109 -12.00 -6.75 -9.85
CA GLU A 109 -12.84 -5.55 -10.01
C GLU A 109 -13.44 -5.41 -11.41
N LEU A 110 -12.80 -5.98 -12.42
CA LEU A 110 -13.27 -6.01 -13.81
C LEU A 110 -14.10 -7.26 -14.14
N GLY A 111 -14.25 -8.21 -13.21
CA GLY A 111 -14.93 -9.49 -13.44
C GLY A 111 -14.11 -10.50 -14.27
N ASP A 112 -12.81 -10.29 -14.47
CA ASP A 112 -11.91 -11.19 -15.19
C ASP A 112 -11.41 -12.31 -14.26
N LEU A 113 -12.31 -13.22 -13.89
CA LEU A 113 -12.05 -14.29 -12.92
C LEU A 113 -11.03 -15.32 -13.43
N GLU A 114 -10.95 -15.51 -14.75
CA GLU A 114 -9.95 -16.39 -15.34
C GLU A 114 -8.51 -15.87 -15.10
N SER A 115 -8.29 -14.57 -15.29
CA SER A 115 -6.98 -13.96 -14.96
C SER A 115 -6.69 -13.98 -13.47
N VAL A 116 -7.70 -13.85 -12.60
CA VAL A 116 -7.55 -14.01 -11.14
C VAL A 116 -7.05 -15.42 -10.82
N ALA A 117 -7.69 -16.46 -11.36
CA ALA A 117 -7.28 -17.85 -11.16
C ALA A 117 -5.83 -18.10 -11.63
N LYS A 118 -5.46 -17.62 -12.81
CA LYS A 118 -4.07 -17.73 -13.33
C LYS A 118 -3.05 -17.07 -12.40
N ASN A 119 -3.36 -15.89 -11.87
CA ASN A 119 -2.48 -15.20 -10.92
C ASN A 119 -2.38 -15.95 -9.58
N LYS A 120 -3.50 -16.52 -9.09
CA LYS A 120 -3.52 -17.39 -7.93
C LYS A 120 -2.57 -18.58 -8.11
N ASP A 121 -2.65 -19.28 -9.26
CA ASP A 121 -1.83 -20.46 -9.55
C ASP A 121 -0.32 -20.13 -9.58
N ILE A 122 0.06 -18.90 -9.90
CA ILE A 122 1.47 -18.44 -9.83
C ILE A 122 1.86 -18.11 -8.40
N ASN A 123 1.00 -17.42 -7.65
CA ASN A 123 1.35 -16.87 -6.35
C ASN A 123 1.25 -17.91 -5.22
N ILE A 124 0.17 -18.69 -5.15
CA ILE A 124 -0.12 -19.56 -4.02
C ILE A 124 0.99 -20.59 -3.74
N PRO A 125 1.56 -21.32 -4.72
CA PRO A 125 2.55 -22.36 -4.42
C PRO A 125 3.79 -21.84 -3.67
N GLN A 126 4.27 -20.63 -4.03
CA GLN A 126 5.43 -20.06 -3.35
C GLN A 126 5.08 -19.43 -1.99
N LEU A 127 3.87 -18.86 -1.85
CA LEU A 127 3.42 -18.31 -0.57
C LEU A 127 3.15 -19.44 0.43
N VAL A 128 2.61 -20.58 -0.01
CA VAL A 128 2.46 -21.81 0.80
C VAL A 128 3.81 -22.28 1.36
N LYS A 129 4.85 -22.31 0.53
CA LYS A 129 6.20 -22.66 0.99
C LYS A 129 6.65 -21.77 2.13
N LEU A 130 6.46 -20.45 1.98
CA LEU A 130 6.81 -19.46 2.99
C LEU A 130 5.97 -19.59 4.26
N ALA A 131 4.66 -19.82 4.13
CA ALA A 131 3.77 -20.05 5.26
C ALA A 131 4.17 -21.30 6.05
N ARG A 132 4.47 -22.41 5.36
CA ARG A 132 4.95 -23.66 5.99
C ARG A 132 6.33 -23.50 6.65
N GLU A 133 7.17 -22.64 6.12
CA GLU A 133 8.45 -22.25 6.75
C GLU A 133 8.25 -21.32 7.97
N GLY A 134 7.01 -20.91 8.31
CA GLY A 134 6.68 -20.06 9.45
C GLY A 134 6.96 -18.57 9.24
N TYR A 135 6.89 -18.06 8.01
CA TYR A 135 6.96 -16.62 7.76
C TYR A 135 5.59 -15.96 7.90
N ALA A 136 5.55 -14.78 8.51
CA ALA A 136 4.46 -13.85 8.26
C ALA A 136 4.61 -13.30 6.84
N ILE A 137 3.58 -13.39 6.02
CA ILE A 137 3.59 -12.82 4.67
C ILE A 137 2.99 -11.42 4.74
N VAL A 138 3.79 -10.40 4.46
CA VAL A 138 3.39 -9.00 4.59
C VAL A 138 3.33 -8.34 3.22
N THR A 139 2.25 -7.61 2.96
CA THR A 139 2.12 -6.78 1.75
C THR A 139 1.85 -5.32 2.10
N PRO A 140 2.61 -4.36 1.53
CA PRO A 140 2.45 -2.95 1.86
C PRO A 140 1.24 -2.26 1.21
N ILE A 141 0.43 -2.98 0.45
CA ILE A 141 -0.75 -2.44 -0.24
C ILE A 141 -2.01 -3.22 0.18
N PRO A 142 -3.02 -2.54 0.78
CA PRO A 142 -4.19 -3.20 1.37
C PRO A 142 -5.04 -3.99 0.37
N SER A 143 -5.05 -3.62 -0.91
CA SER A 143 -5.74 -4.39 -1.96
C SER A 143 -5.15 -5.79 -2.12
N CYS A 144 -3.82 -5.92 -2.03
CA CYS A 144 -3.16 -7.22 -2.12
C CYS A 144 -3.37 -8.03 -0.85
N THR A 145 -3.32 -7.41 0.33
CA THR A 145 -3.64 -8.07 1.60
C THR A 145 -5.07 -8.62 1.57
N LEU A 146 -6.04 -7.78 1.16
CA LEU A 146 -7.45 -8.17 1.04
C LEU A 146 -7.61 -9.37 0.10
N MET A 147 -6.94 -9.32 -1.07
CA MET A 147 -7.02 -10.39 -2.07
C MET A 147 -6.65 -11.75 -1.48
N PHE A 148 -5.53 -11.84 -0.75
CA PHE A 148 -5.07 -13.10 -0.17
C PHE A 148 -5.79 -13.46 1.14
N LYS A 149 -6.23 -12.49 1.95
CA LYS A 149 -6.92 -12.74 3.23
C LYS A 149 -8.39 -13.11 3.08
N GLN A 150 -9.08 -12.56 2.05
CA GLN A 150 -10.53 -12.70 1.96
C GLN A 150 -11.02 -13.11 0.57
N GLU A 151 -10.60 -12.43 -0.50
CA GLU A 151 -11.21 -12.63 -1.82
C GLU A 151 -10.88 -14.01 -2.41
N LEU A 152 -9.61 -14.42 -2.42
CA LEU A 152 -9.22 -15.76 -2.89
C LEU A 152 -9.81 -16.88 -2.03
N PRO A 153 -9.79 -16.80 -0.69
CA PRO A 153 -10.48 -17.79 0.16
C PRO A 153 -11.98 -17.92 -0.10
N LEU A 154 -12.67 -16.83 -0.48
CA LEU A 154 -14.09 -16.87 -0.84
C LEU A 154 -14.31 -17.47 -2.23
N MET A 155 -13.39 -17.20 -3.18
CA MET A 155 -13.47 -17.76 -4.54
C MET A 155 -13.05 -19.23 -4.61
N PHE A 156 -12.14 -19.66 -3.75
CA PHE A 156 -11.55 -21.00 -3.72
C PHE A 156 -11.60 -21.59 -2.30
N PRO A 157 -12.82 -21.79 -1.75
CA PRO A 157 -12.97 -22.17 -0.34
C PRO A 157 -12.42 -23.58 -0.01
N ASP A 158 -12.41 -24.47 -1.00
CA ASP A 158 -11.98 -25.88 -0.83
C ASP A 158 -10.48 -26.07 -1.09
N GLU A 159 -9.74 -25.01 -1.46
CA GLU A 159 -8.29 -25.08 -1.67
C GLU A 159 -7.53 -24.86 -0.36
N GLU A 160 -7.06 -25.92 0.29
CA GLU A 160 -6.31 -25.86 1.56
C GLU A 160 -5.09 -24.92 1.50
N ASP A 161 -4.37 -24.90 0.37
CA ASP A 161 -3.22 -24.04 0.17
C ASP A 161 -3.61 -22.54 0.15
N VAL A 162 -4.79 -22.20 -0.34
CA VAL A 162 -5.33 -20.81 -0.29
C VAL A 162 -5.64 -20.43 1.16
N GLN A 163 -6.25 -21.36 1.93
CA GLN A 163 -6.55 -21.13 3.36
C GLN A 163 -5.26 -20.97 4.19
N LEU A 164 -4.24 -21.79 3.92
CA LEU A 164 -2.94 -21.67 4.58
C LEU A 164 -2.27 -20.30 4.32
N VAL A 165 -2.31 -19.82 3.08
CA VAL A 165 -1.79 -18.49 2.73
C VAL A 165 -2.58 -17.38 3.43
N LYS A 166 -3.91 -17.46 3.47
CA LYS A 166 -4.76 -16.53 4.21
C LYS A 166 -4.31 -16.37 5.66
N ASP A 167 -4.07 -17.50 6.35
CA ASP A 167 -3.71 -17.51 7.77
C ASP A 167 -2.30 -16.93 8.03
N ALA A 168 -1.42 -16.99 7.04
CA ALA A 168 -0.07 -16.43 7.11
C ALA A 168 0.02 -14.96 6.64
N MET A 169 -1.07 -14.39 6.07
CA MET A 169 -1.07 -13.05 5.47
C MET A 169 -1.37 -11.96 6.49
N TRP A 170 -0.57 -10.89 6.47
CA TRP A 170 -0.67 -9.77 7.39
C TRP A 170 -0.68 -8.43 6.65
N ASP A 171 -1.49 -7.50 7.13
CA ASP A 171 -1.26 -6.07 6.88
C ASP A 171 -0.03 -5.61 7.69
N PRO A 172 0.83 -4.70 7.19
CA PRO A 172 2.02 -4.28 7.89
C PRO A 172 1.75 -3.72 9.29
N PHE A 173 0.71 -2.89 9.44
CA PHE A 173 0.39 -2.26 10.71
C PHE A 173 -0.34 -3.21 11.66
N GLU A 174 -1.13 -4.15 11.14
CA GLU A 174 -1.65 -5.27 11.92
C GLU A 174 -0.50 -6.06 12.55
N TYR A 175 0.53 -6.38 11.74
CA TYR A 175 1.73 -7.08 12.19
C TYR A 175 2.50 -6.25 13.25
N PHE A 176 2.80 -4.98 12.99
CA PHE A 176 3.54 -4.14 13.94
C PHE A 176 2.79 -3.94 15.25
N ILE A 177 1.48 -3.72 15.25
CA ILE A 177 0.68 -3.59 16.48
C ILE A 177 0.66 -4.92 17.26
N ALA A 178 0.57 -6.05 16.59
CA ALA A 178 0.66 -7.35 17.26
C ALA A 178 2.05 -7.55 17.90
N ARG A 179 3.13 -7.22 17.18
CA ARG A 179 4.50 -7.23 17.73
C ARG A 179 4.66 -6.29 18.93
N ASN A 180 4.05 -5.10 18.87
CA ASN A 180 4.09 -4.16 20.00
C ASN A 180 3.39 -4.71 21.24
N LYS A 181 2.27 -5.41 21.08
CA LYS A 181 1.57 -6.06 22.20
C LYS A 181 2.40 -7.15 22.88
N ASP A 182 3.24 -7.82 22.11
CA ASP A 182 4.18 -8.83 22.59
C ASP A 182 5.46 -8.20 23.19
N GLY A 183 5.60 -6.86 23.20
CA GLY A 183 6.82 -6.17 23.64
C GLY A 183 8.01 -6.36 22.71
N LEU A 184 7.75 -6.73 21.44
CA LEU A 184 8.76 -7.06 20.43
C LEU A 184 8.89 -6.00 19.33
N LEU A 185 8.28 -4.83 19.48
CA LEU A 185 8.44 -3.68 18.61
C LEU A 185 9.20 -2.59 19.36
N LYS A 186 10.25 -2.04 18.77
CA LYS A 186 10.96 -0.88 19.30
C LYS A 186 10.07 0.36 19.20
N THR A 187 10.08 1.21 20.19
CA THR A 187 9.33 2.49 20.24
C THR A 187 10.26 3.69 20.43
N ASP A 188 11.51 3.56 20.02
CA ASP A 188 12.59 4.55 20.14
C ASP A 188 12.49 5.64 19.04
N PHE A 189 11.31 6.23 18.90
CA PHE A 189 11.05 7.30 17.91
C PHE A 189 11.93 8.53 18.17
N LYS A 190 12.43 9.12 17.09
CA LYS A 190 13.37 10.27 17.13
C LYS A 190 12.77 11.54 16.54
N VAL A 191 11.71 11.40 15.72
CA VAL A 191 11.12 12.53 15.00
C VAL A 191 9.62 12.55 15.23
N GLU A 192 9.11 13.68 15.69
CA GLU A 192 7.68 13.98 15.75
C GLU A 192 7.13 14.21 14.34
N LEU A 193 5.91 13.77 14.09
CA LEU A 193 5.27 13.97 12.78
C LEU A 193 4.34 15.19 12.76
N GLY A 194 4.05 15.79 13.92
CA GLY A 194 3.08 16.87 14.00
C GLY A 194 1.66 16.40 13.69
N LYS A 195 0.93 17.14 12.87
CA LYS A 195 -0.45 16.81 12.49
C LYS A 195 -0.48 15.92 11.26
N VAL A 196 -1.08 14.75 11.39
CA VAL A 196 -1.27 13.78 10.30
C VAL A 196 -2.76 13.59 10.05
N SER A 197 -3.26 13.94 8.85
CA SER A 197 -4.58 13.49 8.42
C SER A 197 -4.45 12.16 7.69
N TYR A 198 -5.05 11.12 8.28
CA TYR A 198 -4.97 9.75 7.80
C TYR A 198 -6.29 9.27 7.23
N HIS A 199 -6.31 8.91 5.95
CA HIS A 199 -7.44 8.31 5.27
C HIS A 199 -7.39 6.79 5.37
N VAL A 200 -8.45 6.18 5.89
CA VAL A 200 -8.63 4.72 5.93
C VAL A 200 -9.17 4.24 4.58
N PRO A 201 -8.36 3.54 3.75
CA PRO A 201 -8.83 3.09 2.44
C PRO A 201 -9.81 1.93 2.54
N CYS A 202 -10.69 1.79 1.53
CA CYS A 202 -11.77 0.79 1.52
C CYS A 202 -11.25 -0.64 1.72
N HIS A 203 -10.19 -1.03 1.00
CA HIS A 203 -9.63 -2.39 1.06
C HIS A 203 -8.91 -2.71 2.38
N LEU A 204 -8.54 -1.70 3.18
CA LEU A 204 -8.09 -1.93 4.56
C LEU A 204 -9.30 -2.07 5.49
N ARG A 205 -10.29 -1.19 5.34
CA ARG A 205 -11.46 -1.17 6.20
C ARG A 205 -12.24 -2.48 6.19
N VAL A 206 -12.44 -3.07 5.00
CA VAL A 206 -13.22 -4.32 4.86
C VAL A 206 -12.49 -5.55 5.41
N GLN A 207 -11.19 -5.47 5.68
CA GLN A 207 -10.44 -6.55 6.34
C GLN A 207 -10.81 -6.72 7.83
N ASN A 208 -11.49 -5.74 8.42
CA ASN A 208 -11.94 -5.76 9.82
C ASN A 208 -10.80 -5.94 10.86
N VAL A 209 -9.58 -5.54 10.52
CA VAL A 209 -8.40 -5.61 11.42
C VAL A 209 -8.33 -4.44 12.41
N GLY A 210 -9.25 -3.48 12.31
CA GLY A 210 -9.24 -2.23 13.08
C GLY A 210 -8.37 -1.15 12.44
N LYS A 211 -8.18 -0.04 13.15
CA LYS A 211 -7.42 1.14 12.66
C LYS A 211 -5.93 1.04 13.02
N LYS A 212 -5.28 -0.07 12.69
CA LYS A 212 -3.91 -0.39 13.13
C LYS A 212 -2.88 0.64 12.69
N THR A 213 -3.03 1.20 11.50
CA THR A 213 -2.20 2.30 11.01
C THR A 213 -2.33 3.53 11.90
N ALA A 214 -3.56 3.95 12.23
CA ALA A 214 -3.79 5.08 13.12
C ALA A 214 -3.25 4.81 14.54
N GLU A 215 -3.49 3.59 15.09
CA GLU A 215 -2.94 3.17 16.38
C GLU A 215 -1.41 3.29 16.39
N THR A 216 -0.74 2.85 15.31
CA THR A 216 0.73 2.94 15.19
C THR A 216 1.22 4.38 15.13
N LEU A 217 0.59 5.23 14.30
CA LEU A 217 0.98 6.64 14.18
C LEU A 217 0.76 7.41 15.48
N GLN A 218 -0.28 7.07 16.27
CA GLN A 218 -0.57 7.65 17.57
C GLN A 218 0.45 7.26 18.66
N MET A 219 1.22 6.19 18.47
CA MET A 219 2.31 5.82 19.38
C MET A 219 3.51 6.77 19.29
N ILE A 220 3.62 7.55 18.19
CA ILE A 220 4.75 8.45 17.94
C ILE A 220 4.53 9.73 18.76
N PRO A 221 5.45 10.09 19.70
CA PRO A 221 5.33 11.30 20.49
C PRO A 221 5.18 12.55 19.62
N GLY A 222 4.38 13.54 20.08
CA GLY A 222 4.16 14.79 19.35
C GLY A 222 3.37 14.63 18.04
N THR A 223 2.67 13.51 17.85
CA THR A 223 1.89 13.23 16.62
C THR A 223 0.40 13.25 16.92
N GLU A 224 -0.33 14.13 16.24
CA GLU A 224 -1.79 14.21 16.28
C GLU A 224 -2.38 13.58 15.01
N VAL A 225 -3.22 12.54 15.14
CA VAL A 225 -3.79 11.83 13.99
C VAL A 225 -5.28 12.14 13.82
N ASN A 226 -5.63 12.83 12.75
CA ASN A 226 -7.00 13.01 12.30
C ASN A 226 -7.39 11.85 11.38
N VAL A 227 -8.27 10.96 11.81
CA VAL A 227 -8.67 9.76 11.07
C VAL A 227 -9.93 10.05 10.23
N VAL A 228 -9.80 9.90 8.91
CA VAL A 228 -10.89 10.10 7.95
C VAL A 228 -11.30 8.76 7.33
N GLU A 229 -12.48 8.27 7.70
CA GLU A 229 -13.02 6.99 7.25
C GLU A 229 -14.21 7.22 6.30
N ARG A 230 -13.93 7.50 5.04
CA ARG A 230 -14.92 7.72 3.99
C ARG A 230 -14.35 7.40 2.62
N CYS A 231 -15.22 7.09 1.65
CA CYS A 231 -14.80 6.82 0.27
C CYS A 231 -14.13 8.04 -0.36
N SER A 232 -12.89 7.86 -0.85
CA SER A 232 -12.14 8.90 -1.58
C SER A 232 -12.69 9.19 -2.98
N GLY A 233 -13.51 8.30 -3.53
CA GLY A 233 -14.00 8.38 -4.90
C GLY A 233 -13.08 7.75 -5.95
N HIS A 234 -11.87 7.31 -5.58
CA HIS A 234 -10.90 6.78 -6.55
C HIS A 234 -11.37 5.47 -7.19
N ALA A 235 -11.78 4.47 -6.40
CA ALA A 235 -12.30 3.17 -6.84
C ALA A 235 -11.49 2.51 -7.98
N GLY A 236 -10.22 2.18 -7.73
CA GLY A 236 -9.34 1.48 -8.66
C GLY A 236 -9.19 2.21 -10.00
N THR A 237 -9.46 1.51 -11.11
CA THR A 237 -9.39 2.11 -12.47
C THR A 237 -10.59 2.98 -12.82
N TRP A 238 -11.68 2.92 -12.05
CA TRP A 238 -12.92 3.62 -12.35
C TRP A 238 -12.77 5.14 -12.28
N GLY A 239 -12.17 5.65 -11.21
CA GLY A 239 -12.05 7.08 -10.96
C GLY A 239 -11.12 7.85 -11.91
N VAL A 240 -10.29 7.14 -12.69
CA VAL A 240 -9.40 7.77 -13.68
C VAL A 240 -9.99 7.77 -15.10
N LYS A 241 -11.12 7.08 -15.33
CA LYS A 241 -11.79 7.07 -16.64
C LYS A 241 -12.50 8.38 -16.91
N LYS A 242 -12.42 8.88 -18.15
CA LYS A 242 -12.99 10.18 -18.58
C LYS A 242 -14.50 10.30 -18.28
N GLU A 243 -15.24 9.18 -18.36
CA GLU A 243 -16.68 9.15 -18.09
C GLU A 243 -17.00 9.35 -16.60
N PHE A 244 -16.09 8.95 -15.72
CA PHE A 244 -16.34 8.86 -14.29
C PHE A 244 -15.50 9.81 -13.45
N HIS A 245 -14.39 10.35 -13.95
CA HIS A 245 -13.46 11.17 -13.19
C HIS A 245 -14.14 12.35 -12.48
N LYS A 246 -14.99 13.07 -13.19
CA LYS A 246 -15.78 14.19 -12.59
C LYS A 246 -16.66 13.73 -11.44
N THR A 247 -17.27 12.54 -11.56
CA THR A 247 -18.10 11.94 -10.50
C THR A 247 -17.21 11.47 -9.34
N ALA A 248 -16.07 10.88 -9.63
CA ALA A 248 -15.06 10.46 -8.64
C ALA A 248 -14.61 11.64 -7.77
N MET A 249 -14.24 12.77 -8.40
CA MET A 249 -13.87 14.01 -7.71
C MET A 249 -15.03 14.57 -6.85
N LYS A 250 -16.28 14.49 -7.33
CA LYS A 250 -17.47 14.90 -6.56
C LYS A 250 -17.68 14.01 -5.33
N ILE A 251 -17.53 12.69 -5.47
CA ILE A 251 -17.65 11.74 -4.35
C ILE A 251 -16.54 12.00 -3.32
N GLY A 252 -15.30 12.24 -3.78
CA GLY A 252 -14.15 12.50 -2.92
C GLY A 252 -14.17 13.84 -2.18
N LYS A 253 -14.93 14.84 -2.67
CA LYS A 253 -14.89 16.20 -2.12
C LYS A 253 -15.07 16.30 -0.60
N PRO A 254 -15.96 15.56 0.08
CA PRO A 254 -16.02 15.58 1.55
C PRO A 254 -14.75 15.04 2.23
N VAL A 255 -14.10 14.05 1.63
CA VAL A 255 -12.81 13.52 2.11
C VAL A 255 -11.72 14.57 1.95
N PHE A 256 -11.61 15.20 0.78
CA PHE A 256 -10.62 16.26 0.53
C PHE A 256 -10.72 17.37 1.58
N LYS A 257 -11.96 17.84 1.87
CA LYS A 257 -12.22 18.85 2.90
C LYS A 257 -11.79 18.36 4.30
N ASN A 258 -12.17 17.14 4.69
CA ASN A 258 -11.86 16.61 6.01
C ASN A 258 -10.35 16.39 6.19
N MET A 259 -9.66 15.91 5.14
CA MET A 259 -8.22 15.69 5.16
C MET A 259 -7.45 17.01 5.29
N ALA A 260 -7.93 18.10 4.68
CA ALA A 260 -7.30 19.41 4.76
C ALA A 260 -7.74 20.25 5.97
N SER A 261 -8.81 19.86 6.69
CA SER A 261 -9.47 20.72 7.70
C SER A 261 -8.60 21.08 8.91
N THR A 262 -7.66 20.23 9.27
CA THR A 262 -6.74 20.45 10.40
C THR A 262 -5.45 21.15 9.99
N GLU A 263 -5.32 21.55 8.73
CA GLU A 263 -4.06 22.04 8.13
C GLU A 263 -2.88 21.14 8.49
N PRO A 264 -2.95 19.83 8.14
CA PRO A 264 -1.97 18.86 8.61
C PRO A 264 -0.60 19.08 7.95
N ASP A 265 0.46 18.65 8.63
CA ASP A 265 1.80 18.56 8.07
C ASP A 265 1.86 17.47 6.99
N PHE A 266 1.19 16.34 7.25
CA PHE A 266 1.09 15.22 6.33
C PHE A 266 -0.35 14.79 6.09
N ILE A 267 -0.66 14.47 4.83
CA ILE A 267 -1.80 13.63 4.47
C ILE A 267 -1.29 12.22 4.16
N SER A 268 -2.03 11.20 4.57
CA SER A 268 -1.57 9.81 4.49
C SER A 268 -2.71 8.84 4.18
N SER A 269 -2.40 7.77 3.47
CA SER A 269 -3.30 6.64 3.23
C SER A 269 -2.47 5.40 2.91
N ASP A 270 -2.86 4.21 3.37
CA ASP A 270 -2.21 2.94 3.01
C ASP A 270 -2.40 2.60 1.52
N CYS A 271 -3.42 3.16 0.89
CA CYS A 271 -3.61 3.09 -0.56
C CYS A 271 -3.08 4.36 -1.22
N GLN A 272 -1.91 4.28 -1.85
CA GLN A 272 -1.28 5.41 -2.53
C GLN A 272 -2.14 6.02 -3.64
N LEU A 273 -2.86 5.17 -4.39
CA LEU A 273 -3.77 5.66 -5.42
C LEU A 273 -4.88 6.55 -4.82
N ALA A 274 -5.46 6.15 -3.69
CA ALA A 274 -6.41 6.97 -2.96
C ALA A 274 -5.76 8.22 -2.37
N GLY A 275 -4.55 8.11 -1.84
CA GLY A 275 -3.77 9.22 -1.29
C GLY A 275 -3.51 10.31 -2.33
N HIS A 276 -3.00 9.96 -3.49
CA HIS A 276 -2.77 10.91 -4.58
C HIS A 276 -4.05 11.49 -5.18
N HIS A 277 -5.12 10.71 -5.25
CA HIS A 277 -6.43 11.23 -5.64
C HIS A 277 -6.95 12.28 -4.64
N ILE A 278 -6.73 12.07 -3.34
CA ILE A 278 -7.05 13.04 -2.29
C ILE A 278 -6.16 14.27 -2.42
N GLU A 279 -4.86 14.13 -2.62
CA GLU A 279 -3.92 15.24 -2.85
C GLU A 279 -4.36 16.09 -4.03
N GLN A 280 -4.65 15.47 -5.19
CA GLN A 280 -5.20 16.15 -6.37
C GLN A 280 -6.50 16.90 -6.02
N GLY A 281 -7.42 16.24 -5.31
CA GLY A 281 -8.68 16.85 -4.93
C GLY A 281 -8.53 18.05 -3.99
N ILE A 282 -7.57 18.04 -3.09
CA ILE A 282 -7.21 19.16 -2.23
C ILE A 282 -6.70 20.34 -3.07
N GLU A 283 -5.76 20.09 -4.00
CA GLU A 283 -5.20 21.11 -4.89
C GLU A 283 -6.28 21.74 -5.81
N GLU A 284 -7.09 20.93 -6.47
CA GLU A 284 -8.14 21.41 -7.40
C GLU A 284 -9.24 22.22 -6.72
N ASN A 285 -9.48 22.01 -5.42
CA ASN A 285 -10.42 22.80 -4.64
C ASN A 285 -9.77 24.00 -3.94
N GLY A 286 -8.51 24.34 -4.24
CA GLY A 286 -7.79 25.51 -3.72
C GLY A 286 -7.52 25.45 -2.21
N MET A 287 -7.50 24.25 -1.61
CA MET A 287 -7.18 24.07 -0.21
C MET A 287 -5.66 24.01 0.00
N LYS A 288 -5.21 24.26 1.24
CA LYS A 288 -3.79 24.23 1.59
C LYS A 288 -3.22 22.83 1.34
N LYS A 289 -2.15 22.77 0.56
CA LYS A 289 -1.44 21.52 0.28
C LYS A 289 -0.61 21.11 1.48
N SER A 290 -0.65 19.82 1.79
CA SER A 290 0.20 19.13 2.76
C SER A 290 1.02 18.06 2.05
N GLN A 291 2.08 17.60 2.66
CA GLN A 291 2.90 16.54 2.07
C GLN A 291 2.15 15.20 2.09
N MET A 292 1.95 14.60 0.92
CA MET A 292 1.45 13.22 0.84
C MET A 292 2.57 12.25 1.18
N ALA A 293 2.33 11.32 2.10
CA ALA A 293 3.28 10.27 2.45
C ALA A 293 2.56 8.98 2.86
N HIS A 294 3.11 7.83 2.43
CA HIS A 294 2.61 6.53 2.87
C HIS A 294 2.85 6.33 4.38
N PRO A 295 1.94 5.69 5.14
CA PRO A 295 2.14 5.48 6.57
C PRO A 295 3.43 4.73 6.92
N ILE A 296 3.87 3.78 6.10
CA ILE A 296 5.16 3.08 6.24
C ILE A 296 6.32 4.08 6.22
N SER A 297 6.31 5.04 5.26
CA SER A 297 7.35 6.06 5.16
C SER A 297 7.29 7.07 6.31
N LEU A 298 6.09 7.40 6.82
CA LEU A 298 5.95 8.21 8.03
C LEU A 298 6.53 7.50 9.25
N LEU A 299 6.27 6.21 9.41
CA LEU A 299 6.82 5.41 10.51
C LEU A 299 8.36 5.32 10.41
N ALA A 300 8.91 5.10 9.22
CA ALA A 300 10.35 5.11 9.00
C ALA A 300 10.97 6.47 9.34
N LYS A 301 10.33 7.57 8.91
CA LYS A 301 10.71 8.94 9.29
C LYS A 301 10.70 9.15 10.80
N ALA A 302 9.70 8.64 11.50
CA ALA A 302 9.60 8.78 12.96
C ALA A 302 10.76 8.09 13.70
N TYR A 303 11.27 6.97 13.19
CA TYR A 303 12.49 6.33 13.70
C TYR A 303 13.78 7.05 13.26
N GLY A 304 13.73 7.98 12.31
CA GLY A 304 14.91 8.65 11.74
C GLY A 304 15.69 7.78 10.73
N LEU A 305 14.97 6.96 9.95
CA LEU A 305 15.53 5.99 8.98
C LEU A 305 15.56 6.51 7.55
#